data_23c55ee6d4f21d9ffb0d91bf2399214b
#
_entry.id   23c55ee6d4f21d9ffb0d91bf2399214b
#
_cell.length_a   1.000
_cell.length_b   1.000
_cell.length_c   1.000
_cell.angle_alpha   90.00
_cell.angle_beta   90.00
_cell.angle_gamma   90.00
#
_symmetry.space_group_name_H-M   'P 1'
#
loop_
_entity.id
_entity.type
_entity.pdbx_description
1 polymer ?
#
loop_
_entity_poly.entity_id
_entity_poly.type
_entity_poly.pdbx_seq_one_letter_code
_entity_poly.pdbx_strand_id
1 'polypeptide(L)'
;MAGHHRGIRTEENGDDERRAGDGRRRLEQLAAEGLVDIEPYRGAQVVSLTPEDVAALYAVRAEFEPVATRLAVPLTTDEDVAHLADLSGRMEQIVDAGGDRGGLTALNNEFHAVFVERSGNRHLAIALQALFRPAVVTRTFRTYDERALQRSMQHHAELVEAAAARDGEWAAAVMRAHVLSARHQTGPRTDDP
;
A
#
# COMPACT_ATOMS: atom_id res chain seq x y z
N MET A 1 43.26 -30.48 -42.14
CA MET A 1 42.54 -30.66 -40.85
C MET A 1 42.00 -29.31 -40.40
N ALA A 2 40.75 -29.03 -40.68
CA ALA A 2 40.06 -27.79 -40.28
C ALA A 2 39.20 -28.15 -39.09
N GLY A 3 39.53 -27.61 -37.92
CA GLY A 3 38.83 -27.85 -36.64
C GLY A 3 37.90 -26.71 -36.31
N HIS A 4 36.69 -27.10 -36.02
CA HIS A 4 35.54 -26.33 -35.62
C HIS A 4 35.79 -25.32 -34.47
N HIS A 5 35.53 -24.05 -34.73
CA HIS A 5 35.20 -23.07 -33.69
C HIS A 5 34.03 -22.23 -34.16
N ARG A 6 32.83 -22.76 -34.02
CA ARG A 6 31.58 -22.02 -34.18
C ARG A 6 30.55 -22.62 -33.19
N GLY A 7 30.32 -21.98 -32.06
CA GLY A 7 29.23 -22.44 -31.18
C GLY A 7 29.08 -21.80 -29.82
N ILE A 8 30.00 -20.91 -29.38
CA ILE A 8 29.93 -20.43 -27.97
C ILE A 8 29.44 -18.97 -27.85
N ARG A 9 29.45 -18.18 -28.93
CA ARG A 9 29.12 -16.73 -28.88
C ARG A 9 27.63 -16.38 -28.96
N THR A 10 26.76 -17.30 -29.33
CA THR A 10 25.32 -17.04 -29.50
C THR A 10 24.50 -17.33 -28.23
N GLU A 11 24.97 -18.18 -27.31
CA GLU A 11 24.26 -18.50 -26.08
C GLU A 11 24.49 -17.43 -24.99
N GLU A 12 25.71 -16.87 -24.90
CA GLU A 12 25.99 -15.79 -23.91
C GLU A 12 25.22 -14.49 -24.19
N ASN A 13 25.03 -14.12 -25.46
CA ASN A 13 24.24 -12.93 -25.83
C ASN A 13 22.75 -13.09 -25.53
N GLY A 14 22.18 -14.29 -25.63
CA GLY A 14 20.79 -14.57 -25.33
C GLY A 14 20.45 -14.52 -23.83
N ASP A 15 21.41 -14.84 -22.98
CA ASP A 15 21.23 -14.78 -21.53
C ASP A 15 21.39 -13.35 -20.99
N ASP A 16 22.27 -12.55 -21.56
CA ASP A 16 22.42 -11.13 -21.21
C ASP A 16 21.22 -10.30 -21.65
N GLU A 17 20.65 -10.55 -22.83
CA GLU A 17 19.41 -9.88 -23.27
C GLU A 17 18.20 -10.26 -22.43
N ARG A 18 18.09 -11.52 -21.98
CA ARG A 18 17.03 -11.97 -21.06
C ARG A 18 17.18 -11.33 -19.68
N ARG A 19 18.39 -11.28 -19.12
CA ARG A 19 18.67 -10.63 -17.83
C ARG A 19 18.42 -9.14 -17.88
N ALA A 20 18.80 -8.47 -18.97
CA ALA A 20 18.49 -7.05 -19.18
C ALA A 20 16.97 -6.80 -19.30
N GLY A 21 16.23 -7.67 -20.00
CA GLY A 21 14.78 -7.61 -20.12
C GLY A 21 14.05 -7.86 -18.78
N ASP A 22 14.57 -8.78 -17.96
CA ASP A 22 14.02 -9.06 -16.63
C ASP A 22 14.32 -7.92 -15.65
N GLY A 23 15.52 -7.34 -15.71
CA GLY A 23 15.89 -6.16 -14.92
C GLY A 23 15.00 -4.95 -15.24
N ARG A 24 14.73 -4.71 -16.52
CA ARG A 24 13.87 -3.63 -16.96
C ARG A 24 12.42 -3.81 -16.49
N ARG A 25 11.85 -5.01 -16.64
CA ARG A 25 10.50 -5.33 -16.13
C ARG A 25 10.39 -5.14 -14.62
N ARG A 26 11.40 -5.53 -13.84
CA ARG A 26 11.44 -5.29 -12.40
C ARG A 26 11.49 -3.80 -12.06
N LEU A 27 12.26 -3.01 -12.79
CA LEU A 27 12.29 -1.55 -12.60
C LEU A 27 10.96 -0.90 -12.96
N GLU A 28 10.33 -1.32 -14.07
CA GLU A 28 9.00 -0.85 -14.46
C GLU A 28 7.94 -1.21 -13.40
N GLN A 29 8.02 -2.41 -12.80
CA GLN A 29 7.17 -2.80 -11.68
C GLN A 29 7.43 -1.93 -10.45
N LEU A 30 8.69 -1.73 -10.05
CA LEU A 30 9.05 -0.86 -8.93
C LEU A 30 8.63 0.60 -9.17
N ALA A 31 8.67 1.07 -10.41
CA ALA A 31 8.17 2.39 -10.77
C ALA A 31 6.64 2.48 -10.66
N ALA A 32 5.92 1.44 -11.10
CA ALA A 32 4.47 1.36 -10.93
C ALA A 32 4.06 1.32 -9.43
N GLU A 33 4.90 0.72 -8.58
CA GLU A 33 4.75 0.71 -7.13
C GLU A 33 5.19 2.04 -6.46
N GLY A 34 5.72 3.00 -7.25
CA GLY A 34 6.20 4.29 -6.75
C GLY A 34 7.45 4.21 -5.87
N LEU A 35 8.23 3.12 -6.01
CA LEU A 35 9.47 2.88 -5.28
C LEU A 35 10.69 3.51 -5.98
N VAL A 36 10.62 3.63 -7.30
CA VAL A 36 11.66 4.24 -8.12
C VAL A 36 11.03 5.18 -9.16
N ASP A 37 11.74 6.25 -9.48
CA ASP A 37 11.47 7.08 -10.65
C ASP A 37 12.41 6.65 -11.79
N ILE A 38 11.86 6.41 -12.98
CA ILE A 38 12.65 6.09 -14.17
C ILE A 38 12.80 7.36 -15.00
N GLU A 39 14.02 7.91 -15.03
CA GLU A 39 14.32 9.06 -15.88
C GLU A 39 14.92 8.57 -17.22
N PRO A 40 14.40 9.02 -18.36
CA PRO A 40 14.99 8.71 -19.65
C PRO A 40 16.48 9.10 -19.67
N TYR A 41 17.34 8.17 -20.08
CA TYR A 41 18.80 8.32 -20.17
C TYR A 41 19.56 8.48 -18.84
N ARG A 42 18.89 8.50 -17.68
CA ARG A 42 19.50 8.64 -16.35
C ARG A 42 19.33 7.42 -15.47
N GLY A 43 18.53 6.44 -15.93
CA GLY A 43 18.28 5.21 -15.20
C GLY A 43 17.13 5.33 -14.20
N ALA A 44 17.18 4.51 -13.15
CA ALA A 44 16.15 4.50 -12.10
C ALA A 44 16.75 5.04 -10.80
N GLN A 45 16.01 5.94 -10.12
CA GLN A 45 16.36 6.47 -8.81
C GLN A 45 15.31 6.04 -7.80
N VAL A 46 15.74 5.67 -6.60
CA VAL A 46 14.81 5.38 -5.49
C VAL A 46 14.09 6.66 -5.10
N VAL A 47 12.74 6.61 -5.09
CA VAL A 47 11.92 7.74 -4.66
C VAL A 47 12.20 8.03 -3.19
N SER A 48 12.80 9.17 -2.90
CA SER A 48 13.01 9.64 -1.55
C SER A 48 11.87 10.58 -1.17
N LEU A 49 10.85 10.06 -0.47
CA LEU A 49 9.77 10.88 0.07
C LEU A 49 10.23 11.52 1.38
N THR A 50 10.13 12.84 1.47
CA THR A 50 10.36 13.55 2.72
C THR A 50 9.21 13.29 3.71
N PRO A 51 9.37 13.53 5.02
CA PRO A 51 8.27 13.46 5.97
C PRO A 51 7.10 14.38 5.58
N GLU A 52 7.39 15.55 4.99
CA GLU A 52 6.42 16.51 4.49
C GLU A 52 5.61 15.94 3.32
N ASP A 53 6.26 15.25 2.37
CA ASP A 53 5.59 14.58 1.25
C ASP A 53 4.64 13.49 1.74
N VAL A 54 5.10 12.70 2.72
CA VAL A 54 4.27 11.66 3.35
C VAL A 54 3.08 12.29 4.06
N ALA A 55 3.29 13.37 4.83
CA ALA A 55 2.21 14.06 5.53
C ALA A 55 1.20 14.66 4.55
N ALA A 56 1.65 15.23 3.43
CA ALA A 56 0.79 15.78 2.38
C ALA A 56 -0.03 14.65 1.70
N LEU A 57 0.60 13.50 1.41
CA LEU A 57 -0.08 12.33 0.86
C LEU A 57 -1.20 11.85 1.79
N TYR A 58 -0.91 11.68 3.08
CA TYR A 58 -1.92 11.26 4.07
C TYR A 58 -3.02 12.30 4.26
N ALA A 59 -2.74 13.60 4.11
CA ALA A 59 -3.76 14.64 4.14
C ALA A 59 -4.79 14.46 3.01
N VAL A 60 -4.33 14.16 1.79
CA VAL A 60 -5.21 13.91 0.64
C VAL A 60 -5.97 12.59 0.85
N ARG A 61 -5.32 11.53 1.30
CA ARG A 61 -5.96 10.25 1.61
C ARG A 61 -7.08 10.41 2.64
N ALA A 62 -6.88 11.22 3.67
CA ALA A 62 -7.87 11.50 4.71
C ALA A 62 -9.13 12.23 4.21
N GLU A 63 -9.10 12.82 3.04
CA GLU A 63 -10.29 13.39 2.38
C GLU A 63 -10.95 12.41 1.41
N PHE A 64 -10.18 11.61 0.67
CA PHE A 64 -10.72 10.76 -0.38
C PHE A 64 -11.12 9.36 0.09
N GLU A 65 -10.36 8.73 1.01
CA GLU A 65 -10.70 7.38 1.48
C GLU A 65 -12.01 7.32 2.28
N PRO A 66 -12.33 8.28 3.17
CA PRO A 66 -13.64 8.31 3.82
C PRO A 66 -14.81 8.42 2.84
N VAL A 67 -14.64 9.17 1.74
CA VAL A 67 -15.65 9.26 0.68
C VAL A 67 -15.85 7.91 0.01
N ALA A 68 -14.76 7.22 -0.34
CA ALA A 68 -14.84 5.87 -0.92
C ALA A 68 -15.54 4.90 0.04
N THR A 69 -15.14 4.90 1.31
CA THR A 69 -15.69 4.05 2.36
C THR A 69 -17.19 4.29 2.56
N ARG A 70 -17.62 5.55 2.63
CA ARG A 70 -19.02 5.92 2.75
C ARG A 70 -19.87 5.40 1.60
N LEU A 71 -19.38 5.50 0.38
CA LEU A 71 -20.07 5.02 -0.81
C LEU A 71 -20.08 3.49 -0.90
N ALA A 72 -18.99 2.85 -0.45
CA ALA A 72 -18.80 1.41 -0.53
C ALA A 72 -19.67 0.64 0.47
N VAL A 73 -19.70 1.07 1.73
CA VAL A 73 -20.28 0.30 2.84
C VAL A 73 -21.75 -0.10 2.60
N PRO A 74 -22.65 0.75 2.09
CA PRO A 74 -24.00 0.32 1.74
C PRO A 74 -24.09 -0.72 0.62
N LEU A 75 -23.00 -0.88 -0.16
CA LEU A 75 -22.90 -1.79 -1.32
C LEU A 75 -22.10 -3.07 -1.01
N THR A 76 -21.48 -3.17 0.17
CA THR A 76 -20.74 -4.38 0.57
C THR A 76 -21.67 -5.57 0.70
N THR A 77 -21.22 -6.74 0.28
CA THR A 77 -21.89 -8.03 0.49
C THR A 77 -21.46 -8.64 1.82
N ASP A 78 -22.12 -9.72 2.25
CA ASP A 78 -21.67 -10.46 3.43
C ASP A 78 -20.31 -11.15 3.19
N GLU A 79 -20.01 -11.51 1.96
CA GLU A 79 -18.69 -12.02 1.54
C GLU A 79 -17.61 -10.95 1.67
N ASP A 80 -17.89 -9.71 1.28
CA ASP A 80 -16.96 -8.59 1.48
C ASP A 80 -16.68 -8.33 2.96
N VAL A 81 -17.71 -8.37 3.80
CA VAL A 81 -17.55 -8.22 5.25
C VAL A 81 -16.72 -9.36 5.85
N ALA A 82 -16.96 -10.60 5.41
CA ALA A 82 -16.17 -11.74 5.84
C ALA A 82 -14.71 -11.62 5.40
N HIS A 83 -14.46 -11.14 4.17
CA HIS A 83 -13.11 -10.90 3.67
C HIS A 83 -12.39 -9.78 4.44
N LEU A 84 -13.08 -8.66 4.72
CA LEU A 84 -12.53 -7.59 5.57
C LEU A 84 -12.19 -8.10 6.97
N ALA A 85 -13.04 -8.95 7.57
CA ALA A 85 -12.79 -9.55 8.88
C ALA A 85 -11.58 -10.48 8.86
N ASP A 86 -11.40 -11.31 7.81
CA ASP A 86 -10.20 -12.17 7.63
C ASP A 86 -8.93 -11.31 7.55
N LEU A 87 -8.93 -10.28 6.71
CA LEU A 87 -7.78 -9.39 6.55
C LEU A 87 -7.42 -8.69 7.86
N SER A 88 -8.42 -8.17 8.59
CA SER A 88 -8.22 -7.53 9.90
C SER A 88 -7.63 -8.51 10.91
N GLY A 89 -8.19 -9.71 11.03
CA GLY A 89 -7.71 -10.73 11.96
C GLY A 89 -6.30 -11.21 11.65
N ARG A 90 -5.92 -11.33 10.38
CA ARG A 90 -4.55 -11.69 9.96
C ARG A 90 -3.56 -10.57 10.29
N MET A 91 -3.93 -9.31 10.15
CA MET A 91 -3.09 -8.18 10.56
C MET A 91 -2.87 -8.19 12.07
N GLU A 92 -3.93 -8.41 12.86
CA GLU A 92 -3.87 -8.50 14.32
C GLU A 92 -2.95 -9.65 14.77
N GLN A 93 -3.06 -10.84 14.16
CA GLN A 93 -2.18 -11.98 14.45
C GLN A 93 -0.70 -11.67 14.21
N ILE A 94 -0.36 -10.92 13.14
CA ILE A 94 1.02 -10.50 12.88
C ILE A 94 1.51 -9.55 13.98
N VAL A 95 0.66 -8.63 14.42
CA VAL A 95 0.98 -7.67 15.48
C VAL A 95 1.20 -8.37 16.82
N ASP A 96 0.29 -9.26 17.22
CA ASP A 96 0.34 -9.98 18.50
C ASP A 96 1.53 -10.94 18.58
N ALA A 97 1.92 -11.53 17.46
CA ALA A 97 3.11 -12.38 17.37
C ALA A 97 4.42 -11.59 17.37
N GLY A 98 4.39 -10.26 17.38
CA GLY A 98 5.59 -9.42 17.19
C GLY A 98 6.27 -9.66 15.84
N GLY A 99 5.49 -10.08 14.81
CA GLY A 99 5.96 -10.51 13.52
C GLY A 99 6.48 -9.40 12.61
N ASP A 100 6.93 -9.80 11.40
CA ASP A 100 7.45 -8.86 10.41
C ASP A 100 6.36 -7.88 9.93
N ARG A 101 6.58 -6.61 10.20
CA ARG A 101 5.70 -5.50 9.78
C ARG A 101 5.61 -5.33 8.26
N GLY A 102 6.50 -5.96 7.50
CA GLY A 102 6.42 -6.00 6.03
C GLY A 102 5.16 -6.69 5.53
N GLY A 103 4.72 -7.77 6.20
CA GLY A 103 3.49 -8.48 5.89
C GLY A 103 2.22 -7.65 6.08
N LEU A 104 2.23 -6.68 7.01
CA LEU A 104 1.08 -5.79 7.25
C LEU A 104 0.73 -4.92 6.05
N THR A 105 1.73 -4.49 5.27
CA THR A 105 1.51 -3.57 4.14
C THR A 105 0.58 -4.17 3.09
N ALA A 106 0.80 -5.43 2.72
CA ALA A 106 -0.01 -6.11 1.71
C ALA A 106 -1.46 -6.26 2.17
N LEU A 107 -1.66 -6.76 3.39
CA LEU A 107 -2.99 -6.95 3.99
C LEU A 107 -3.73 -5.64 4.17
N ASN A 108 -3.05 -4.59 4.65
CA ASN A 108 -3.62 -3.26 4.79
C ASN A 108 -4.05 -2.66 3.44
N ASN A 109 -3.23 -2.78 2.41
CA ASN A 109 -3.58 -2.27 1.10
C ASN A 109 -4.77 -3.03 0.49
N GLU A 110 -4.84 -4.35 0.66
CA GLU A 110 -5.97 -5.18 0.25
C GLU A 110 -7.24 -4.78 1.00
N PHE A 111 -7.16 -4.57 2.31
CA PHE A 111 -8.29 -4.10 3.14
C PHE A 111 -8.87 -2.78 2.63
N HIS A 112 -8.02 -1.78 2.39
CA HIS A 112 -8.45 -0.49 1.86
C HIS A 112 -8.99 -0.58 0.43
N ALA A 113 -8.43 -1.47 -0.40
CA ALA A 113 -8.87 -1.67 -1.79
C ALA A 113 -10.33 -2.13 -1.87
N VAL A 114 -10.82 -2.94 -0.93
CA VAL A 114 -12.23 -3.37 -0.89
C VAL A 114 -13.16 -2.15 -0.90
N PHE A 115 -12.91 -1.15 -0.08
CA PHE A 115 -13.75 0.06 -0.03
C PHE A 115 -13.63 0.89 -1.32
N VAL A 116 -12.44 0.97 -1.89
CA VAL A 116 -12.22 1.71 -3.14
C VAL A 116 -12.99 1.06 -4.29
N GLU A 117 -12.90 -0.24 -4.43
CA GLU A 117 -13.56 -1.02 -5.49
C GLU A 117 -15.08 -1.00 -5.34
N ARG A 118 -15.58 -1.24 -4.10
CA ARG A 118 -17.02 -1.25 -3.82
C ARG A 118 -17.66 0.14 -3.85
N SER A 119 -16.87 1.22 -3.80
CA SER A 119 -17.42 2.58 -3.96
C SER A 119 -18.16 2.81 -5.29
N GLY A 120 -17.89 1.98 -6.30
CA GLY A 120 -18.47 2.12 -7.65
C GLY A 120 -18.02 3.38 -8.39
N ASN A 121 -17.19 4.21 -7.78
CA ASN A 121 -16.71 5.47 -8.36
C ASN A 121 -15.33 5.29 -9.02
N ARG A 122 -15.33 5.02 -10.34
CA ARG A 122 -14.08 4.81 -11.10
C ARG A 122 -13.08 5.96 -11.00
N HIS A 123 -13.56 7.21 -10.90
CA HIS A 123 -12.67 8.37 -10.85
C HIS A 123 -11.99 8.48 -9.48
N LEU A 124 -12.73 8.17 -8.42
CA LEU A 124 -12.20 8.08 -7.08
C LEU A 124 -11.18 6.95 -6.96
N ALA A 125 -11.48 5.79 -7.57
CA ALA A 125 -10.54 4.66 -7.62
C ALA A 125 -9.21 5.03 -8.31
N ILE A 126 -9.26 5.70 -9.48
CA ILE A 126 -8.06 6.17 -10.19
C ILE A 126 -7.26 7.15 -9.31
N ALA A 127 -7.93 8.11 -8.66
CA ALA A 127 -7.26 9.08 -7.79
C ALA A 127 -6.58 8.40 -6.60
N LEU A 128 -7.27 7.47 -5.94
CA LEU A 128 -6.75 6.73 -4.79
C LEU A 128 -5.62 5.77 -5.17
N GLN A 129 -5.68 5.10 -6.32
CA GLN A 129 -4.58 4.24 -6.79
C GLN A 129 -3.26 5.00 -6.89
N ALA A 130 -3.29 6.27 -7.34
CA ALA A 130 -2.10 7.10 -7.40
C ALA A 130 -1.54 7.46 -6.01
N LEU A 131 -2.37 7.42 -4.98
CA LEU A 131 -2.02 7.74 -3.59
C LEU A 131 -1.62 6.50 -2.77
N PHE A 132 -2.06 5.30 -3.16
CA PHE A 132 -1.67 4.05 -2.51
C PHE A 132 -0.26 3.64 -2.95
N ARG A 133 0.74 4.11 -2.22
CA ARG A 133 2.15 3.77 -2.44
C ARG A 133 2.61 2.76 -1.39
N PRO A 134 2.86 1.49 -1.75
CA PRO A 134 3.27 0.44 -0.80
C PRO A 134 4.49 0.83 0.04
N ALA A 135 5.48 1.53 -0.56
CA ALA A 135 6.66 2.02 0.14
C ALA A 135 6.31 2.98 1.30
N VAL A 136 5.31 3.85 1.10
CA VAL A 136 4.86 4.79 2.14
C VAL A 136 4.19 4.04 3.27
N VAL A 137 3.31 3.10 2.95
CA VAL A 137 2.60 2.28 3.96
C VAL A 137 3.59 1.43 4.76
N THR A 138 4.56 0.79 4.09
CA THR A 138 5.64 0.02 4.75
C THR A 138 6.45 0.91 5.69
N ARG A 139 6.85 2.10 5.25
CA ARG A 139 7.57 3.07 6.08
C ARG A 139 6.72 3.47 7.29
N THR A 140 5.43 3.72 7.10
CA THR A 140 4.50 4.10 8.16
C THR A 140 4.43 3.01 9.24
N PHE A 141 4.22 1.74 8.87
CA PHE A 141 4.21 0.65 9.84
C PHE A 141 5.56 0.47 10.58
N ARG A 142 6.68 0.78 9.93
CA ARG A 142 8.00 0.74 10.59
C ARG A 142 8.19 1.83 11.63
N THR A 143 7.53 2.99 11.47
CA THR A 143 7.62 4.10 12.42
C THR A 143 6.63 4.00 13.57
N TYR A 144 5.62 3.12 13.46
CA TYR A 144 4.63 2.94 14.52
C TYR A 144 5.27 2.38 15.79
N ASP A 145 5.01 3.03 16.92
CA ASP A 145 5.14 2.41 18.22
C ASP A 145 4.00 1.37 18.43
N GLU A 146 4.10 0.61 19.50
CA GLU A 146 3.11 -0.43 19.82
C GLU A 146 1.69 0.15 19.98
N ARG A 147 1.57 1.30 20.60
CA ARG A 147 0.29 1.98 20.82
C ARG A 147 -0.35 2.45 19.53
N ALA A 148 0.44 2.98 18.60
CA ALA A 148 -0.04 3.38 17.28
C ALA A 148 -0.47 2.16 16.46
N LEU A 149 0.27 1.06 16.56
CA LEU A 149 -0.02 -0.18 15.88
C LEU A 149 -1.34 -0.79 16.37
N GLN A 150 -1.52 -0.90 17.70
CA GLN A 150 -2.76 -1.37 18.31
C GLN A 150 -3.96 -0.49 17.91
N ARG A 151 -3.80 0.84 17.91
CA ARG A 151 -4.85 1.76 17.45
C ARG A 151 -5.22 1.51 16.00
N SER A 152 -4.24 1.26 15.13
CA SER A 152 -4.49 0.93 13.73
C SER A 152 -5.33 -0.34 13.59
N MET A 153 -5.02 -1.39 14.37
CA MET A 153 -5.80 -2.63 14.37
C MET A 153 -7.23 -2.41 14.90
N GLN A 154 -7.39 -1.63 15.97
CA GLN A 154 -8.73 -1.28 16.48
C GLN A 154 -9.58 -0.54 15.44
N HIS A 155 -8.99 0.39 14.67
CA HIS A 155 -9.72 1.05 13.59
C HIS A 155 -10.11 0.08 12.47
N HIS A 156 -9.27 -0.90 12.11
CA HIS A 156 -9.65 -1.93 11.14
C HIS A 156 -10.81 -2.78 11.64
N ALA A 157 -10.80 -3.22 12.90
CA ALA A 157 -11.91 -3.96 13.50
C ALA A 157 -13.21 -3.13 13.50
N GLU A 158 -13.14 -1.86 13.87
CA GLU A 158 -14.31 -0.95 13.88
C GLU A 158 -14.84 -0.69 12.46
N LEU A 159 -13.98 -0.63 11.45
CA LEU A 159 -14.38 -0.55 10.03
C LEU A 159 -15.15 -1.81 9.59
N VAL A 160 -14.76 -2.99 10.06
CA VAL A 160 -15.49 -4.25 9.81
C VAL A 160 -16.87 -4.20 10.46
N GLU A 161 -16.97 -3.74 11.71
CA GLU A 161 -18.25 -3.58 12.42
C GLU A 161 -19.18 -2.61 11.70
N ALA A 162 -18.67 -1.45 11.29
CA ALA A 162 -19.43 -0.46 10.53
C ALA A 162 -19.88 -1.00 9.16
N ALA A 163 -19.04 -1.80 8.48
CA ALA A 163 -19.39 -2.47 7.23
C ALA A 163 -20.49 -3.53 7.45
N ALA A 164 -20.41 -4.31 8.52
CA ALA A 164 -21.43 -5.28 8.90
C ALA A 164 -22.79 -4.59 9.23
N ALA A 165 -22.73 -3.43 9.88
CA ALA A 165 -23.91 -2.59 10.16
C ALA A 165 -24.44 -1.84 8.92
N ARG A 166 -23.73 -1.87 7.78
CA ARG A 166 -24.04 -1.07 6.57
C ARG A 166 -24.09 0.44 6.84
N ASP A 167 -23.40 0.91 7.88
CA ASP A 167 -23.34 2.32 8.28
C ASP A 167 -22.12 3.01 7.60
N GLY A 168 -22.36 3.61 6.43
CA GLY A 168 -21.35 4.30 5.66
C GLY A 168 -20.82 5.57 6.34
N GLU A 169 -21.64 6.27 7.13
CA GLU A 169 -21.20 7.48 7.83
C GLU A 169 -20.26 7.13 9.00
N TRP A 170 -20.62 6.10 9.79
CA TRP A 170 -19.72 5.58 10.82
C TRP A 170 -18.39 5.11 10.22
N ALA A 171 -18.45 4.26 9.19
CA ALA A 171 -17.26 3.77 8.52
C ALA A 171 -16.37 4.90 7.99
N ALA A 172 -16.97 5.95 7.40
CA ALA A 172 -16.22 7.11 6.91
C ALA A 172 -15.52 7.88 8.04
N ALA A 173 -16.20 8.06 9.18
CA ALA A 173 -15.61 8.71 10.34
C ALA A 173 -14.41 7.95 10.89
N VAL A 174 -14.52 6.61 10.99
CA VAL A 174 -13.44 5.73 11.44
C VAL A 174 -12.27 5.75 10.41
N MET A 175 -12.56 5.64 9.12
CA MET A 175 -11.54 5.71 8.06
C MET A 175 -10.77 7.03 8.12
N ARG A 176 -11.46 8.16 8.33
CA ARG A 176 -10.80 9.44 8.47
C ARG A 176 -9.86 9.46 9.69
N ALA A 177 -10.32 8.98 10.84
CA ALA A 177 -9.52 8.90 12.06
C ALA A 177 -8.31 7.97 11.87
N HIS A 178 -8.50 6.84 11.19
CA HIS A 178 -7.47 5.88 10.86
C HIS A 178 -6.34 6.52 10.04
N VAL A 179 -6.68 7.16 8.90
CA VAL A 179 -5.71 7.78 8.00
C VAL A 179 -5.00 8.97 8.67
N LEU A 180 -5.73 9.80 9.44
CA LEU A 180 -5.14 10.91 10.17
C LEU A 180 -4.20 10.45 11.28
N SER A 181 -4.51 9.33 11.97
CA SER A 181 -3.61 8.78 13.00
C SER A 181 -2.28 8.31 12.39
N ALA A 182 -2.31 7.73 11.18
CA ALA A 182 -1.12 7.36 10.43
C ALA A 182 -0.24 8.56 10.07
N ARG A 183 -0.86 9.68 9.67
CA ARG A 183 -0.16 10.93 9.37
C ARG A 183 0.69 11.43 10.53
N HIS A 184 0.17 11.37 11.77
CA HIS A 184 0.88 11.86 12.95
C HIS A 184 2.11 11.01 13.30
N GLN A 185 2.16 9.74 12.89
CA GLN A 185 3.29 8.85 13.16
C GLN A 185 4.43 9.02 12.15
N THR A 186 4.18 9.68 11.02
CA THR A 186 5.15 9.87 9.94
C THR A 186 5.76 11.27 9.90
N GLY A 187 5.23 12.22 10.67
CA GLY A 187 5.75 13.58 10.78
C GLY A 187 7.05 13.66 11.61
N PRO A 188 7.79 14.78 11.52
CA PRO A 188 8.94 15.01 12.39
C PRO A 188 8.45 14.97 13.85
N ARG A 189 9.12 14.17 14.68
CA ARG A 189 8.82 14.16 16.13
C ARG A 189 9.28 15.49 16.69
N THR A 190 8.37 16.20 17.32
CA THR A 190 8.63 17.49 17.99
C THR A 190 9.53 17.39 19.23
N ASP A 191 10.08 16.19 19.50
CA ASP A 191 10.81 15.86 20.71
C ASP A 191 12.34 15.73 20.50
N ASP A 192 12.87 16.19 19.36
CA ASP A 192 14.32 16.33 19.19
C ASP A 192 14.73 17.78 19.55
N PRO A 193 15.51 17.96 20.67
CA PRO A 193 15.94 19.27 21.15
C PRO A 193 17.00 19.92 20.23
#